data_c55b36fbd7fe4e8941b9f37ff7f3a413
#
_entry.id   c55b36fbd7fe4e8941b9f37ff7f3a413
#
_cell.length_a   1.000
_cell.length_b   1.000
_cell.length_c   1.000
_cell.angle_alpha   90.00
_cell.angle_beta   90.00
_cell.angle_gamma   90.00
#
_symmetry.space_group_name_H-M   'P 1'
#
loop_
_entity.id
_entity.type
_entity.pdbx_description
1 polymer ?
#
loop_
_entity_poly.entity_id
_entity_poly.type
_entity_poly.pdbx_seq_one_letter_code
_entity_poly.pdbx_strand_id
1 'polypeptide(L)'
;MGVALIGVEERHSVIEPLSALLRALVKVTGMITKLAPLGVFALIANTVGTIAIADLMRLQVFIVLHALTALILGLWVLPALITTLTPLRFTDVSRTLRAPLVTAFAAGSALIVVPMLIEKCKRLIAEGKTVEPVSREYADSMVEIFIPTFYPFPSTGGVLSLFFVLFAGWYIGSGISPATYPALIATGIPSLFAGTLISIPFLLDFVHLPNDLFQVFLSIDVVAGRFATLVTVMQYASVALIGTMAMVGKLHFRWLSLLKFTVISTLLIAVVIAGVNAFYTHVVVAPYTKDEVLRSFRLQGISQPSTVYNEIPQERLRTSQKPASFSEILKRGVVRVCYEHNNYPSSFYNNASPPQLVGFDTEMAHRLANRRQLALEFFPTLNEDEAANRLDTGVCDIYMGSLTISEYRTQMFAITVPVYTSFVGLVVRDHRRNEFREWETLRAASDRLQIGLKASEESISFMRDILPEAKLVPIWDMAHRNEMLASGAKGIDAIADRAEAGAAWTVLYPKFSVVVPQPALSIPITYAVARGNSDLLDAVNAWLIAEKARGTIDSLYDYWMLGGAAKTESPSRWSIIRDVLGWVD
;
A
#
# COMPACT_ATOMS: atom_id res chain seq x y z
N MET A 1 -20.15 -24.18 27.78
CA MET A 1 -19.62 -25.52 28.14
C MET A 1 -18.93 -25.54 29.50
N GLY A 2 -17.89 -24.75 29.79
CA GLY A 2 -17.18 -24.77 31.07
C GLY A 2 -18.07 -24.59 32.32
N VAL A 3 -19.00 -23.63 32.29
CA VAL A 3 -19.94 -23.39 33.40
C VAL A 3 -20.90 -24.57 33.60
N ALA A 4 -21.32 -25.24 32.51
CA ALA A 4 -22.19 -26.40 32.59
C ALA A 4 -21.47 -27.65 33.17
N LEU A 5 -20.16 -27.76 33.01
CA LEU A 5 -19.34 -28.85 33.58
C LEU A 5 -19.11 -28.73 35.10
N ILE A 6 -19.34 -27.55 35.70
CA ILE A 6 -19.14 -27.32 37.14
C ILE A 6 -20.10 -28.20 37.97
N GLY A 7 -21.30 -28.51 37.46
CA GLY A 7 -22.33 -29.28 38.13
C GLY A 7 -22.35 -30.81 37.80
N VAL A 8 -21.40 -31.28 36.99
CA VAL A 8 -21.38 -32.70 36.55
C VAL A 8 -20.37 -33.48 37.38
N GLU A 9 -20.82 -34.54 38.03
CA GLU A 9 -19.94 -35.42 38.87
C GLU A 9 -18.86 -36.13 38.05
N GLU A 10 -19.14 -36.50 36.80
CA GLU A 10 -18.19 -37.19 35.90
C GLU A 10 -17.29 -36.26 35.08
N ARG A 11 -17.13 -35.00 35.48
CA ARG A 11 -16.31 -34.00 34.78
C ARG A 11 -14.87 -34.44 34.48
N HIS A 12 -14.29 -35.31 35.29
CA HIS A 12 -12.92 -35.81 35.09
C HIS A 12 -12.76 -36.62 33.82
N SER A 13 -13.79 -37.37 33.37
CA SER A 13 -13.79 -38.15 32.14
C SER A 13 -13.68 -37.29 30.88
N VAL A 14 -14.10 -36.00 30.95
CA VAL A 14 -14.02 -35.04 29.86
C VAL A 14 -12.75 -34.18 29.97
N ILE A 15 -12.35 -33.82 31.20
CA ILE A 15 -11.20 -32.93 31.44
C ILE A 15 -9.87 -33.63 31.13
N GLU A 16 -9.72 -34.92 31.46
CA GLU A 16 -8.46 -35.66 31.22
C GLU A 16 -8.09 -35.77 29.73
N PRO A 17 -8.96 -36.17 28.82
CA PRO A 17 -8.66 -36.18 27.39
C PRO A 17 -8.36 -34.80 26.83
N LEU A 18 -9.10 -33.78 27.27
CA LEU A 18 -8.85 -32.39 26.86
C LEU A 18 -7.49 -31.88 27.34
N SER A 19 -7.09 -32.24 28.58
CA SER A 19 -5.76 -31.87 29.10
C SER A 19 -4.64 -32.62 28.39
N ALA A 20 -4.86 -33.86 27.96
CA ALA A 20 -3.92 -34.64 27.15
C ALA A 20 -3.76 -34.00 25.74
N LEU A 21 -4.87 -33.60 25.12
CA LEU A 21 -4.89 -32.90 23.84
C LEU A 21 -4.16 -31.57 23.95
N LEU A 22 -4.41 -30.79 25.02
CA LEU A 22 -3.72 -29.51 25.28
C LEU A 22 -2.20 -29.72 25.39
N ARG A 23 -1.74 -30.74 26.14
CA ARG A 23 -0.31 -31.08 26.24
C ARG A 23 0.29 -31.45 24.88
N ALA A 24 -0.43 -32.19 24.06
CA ALA A 24 0.01 -32.54 22.70
C ALA A 24 0.14 -31.30 21.81
N LEU A 25 -0.86 -30.41 21.82
CA LEU A 25 -0.84 -29.15 21.07
C LEU A 25 0.30 -28.23 21.52
N VAL A 26 0.52 -28.10 22.83
CA VAL A 26 1.66 -27.32 23.38
C VAL A 26 2.99 -27.91 22.90
N LYS A 27 3.13 -29.24 22.83
CA LYS A 27 4.35 -29.90 22.32
C LYS A 27 4.56 -29.61 20.83
N VAL A 28 3.49 -29.67 20.00
CA VAL A 28 3.54 -29.30 18.58
C VAL A 28 3.92 -27.83 18.40
N THR A 29 3.30 -26.94 19.16
CA THR A 29 3.65 -25.50 19.17
C THR A 29 5.11 -25.29 19.53
N GLY A 30 5.63 -26.01 20.53
CA GLY A 30 7.04 -25.98 20.91
C GLY A 30 7.99 -26.46 19.81
N MET A 31 7.58 -27.43 18.99
CA MET A 31 8.35 -27.86 17.81
C MET A 31 8.37 -26.78 16.71
N ILE A 32 7.22 -26.21 16.41
CA ILE A 32 7.11 -25.11 15.43
C ILE A 32 7.94 -23.89 15.88
N THR A 33 7.91 -23.57 17.16
CA THR A 33 8.68 -22.44 17.72
C THR A 33 10.19 -22.63 17.59
N LYS A 34 10.69 -23.88 17.58
CA LYS A 34 12.12 -24.14 17.31
C LYS A 34 12.53 -23.80 15.88
N LEU A 35 11.60 -23.87 14.93
CA LEU A 35 11.80 -23.47 13.54
C LEU A 35 11.57 -21.97 13.31
N ALA A 36 10.95 -21.28 14.25
CA ALA A 36 10.65 -19.84 14.14
C ALA A 36 11.88 -18.98 13.82
N PRO A 37 13.09 -19.20 14.37
CA PRO A 37 14.27 -18.40 14.02
C PRO A 37 14.62 -18.46 12.53
N LEU A 38 14.45 -19.63 11.88
CA LEU A 38 14.70 -19.80 10.45
C LEU A 38 13.63 -19.05 9.62
N GLY A 39 12.36 -19.18 9.99
CA GLY A 39 11.26 -18.46 9.34
C GLY A 39 11.41 -16.93 9.49
N VAL A 40 11.74 -16.47 10.69
CA VAL A 40 12.00 -15.05 10.97
C VAL A 40 13.21 -14.53 10.16
N PHE A 41 14.29 -15.30 10.11
CA PHE A 41 15.46 -14.94 9.28
C PHE A 41 15.09 -14.82 7.81
N ALA A 42 14.37 -15.80 7.26
CA ALA A 42 13.93 -15.78 5.86
C ALA A 42 13.02 -14.57 5.55
N LEU A 43 12.06 -14.25 6.44
CA LEU A 43 11.18 -13.09 6.31
C LEU A 43 11.98 -11.78 6.36
N ILE A 44 12.89 -11.62 7.32
CA ILE A 44 13.73 -10.41 7.43
C ILE A 44 14.64 -10.29 6.20
N ALA A 45 15.27 -11.38 5.75
CA ALA A 45 16.15 -11.38 4.60
C ALA A 45 15.38 -10.97 3.33
N ASN A 46 14.18 -11.52 3.11
CA ASN A 46 13.32 -11.14 1.99
C ASN A 46 12.92 -9.65 2.08
N THR A 47 12.46 -9.21 3.24
CA THR A 47 12.02 -7.82 3.46
C THR A 47 13.17 -6.82 3.24
N VAL A 48 14.35 -7.08 3.82
CA VAL A 48 15.53 -6.21 3.65
C VAL A 48 16.06 -6.24 2.22
N GLY A 49 15.90 -7.37 1.51
CA GLY A 49 16.29 -7.50 0.11
C GLY A 49 15.38 -6.78 -0.89
N THR A 50 14.10 -6.61 -0.54
CA THR A 50 13.08 -6.07 -1.46
C THR A 50 12.71 -4.60 -1.18
N ILE A 51 12.89 -4.11 0.05
CA ILE A 51 12.54 -2.74 0.44
C ILE A 51 13.71 -1.78 0.18
N ALA A 52 13.43 -0.63 -0.44
CA ALA A 52 14.42 0.43 -0.60
C ALA A 52 14.90 0.98 0.76
N ILE A 53 16.17 1.40 0.85
CA ILE A 53 16.75 1.94 2.09
C ILE A 53 15.95 3.15 2.60
N ALA A 54 15.46 4.00 1.69
CA ALA A 54 14.64 5.15 2.04
C ALA A 54 13.31 4.75 2.73
N ASP A 55 12.69 3.67 2.29
CA ASP A 55 11.47 3.14 2.91
C ASP A 55 11.75 2.52 4.28
N LEU A 56 12.88 1.82 4.44
CA LEU A 56 13.34 1.32 5.76
C LEU A 56 13.55 2.46 6.76
N MET A 57 14.10 3.59 6.31
CA MET A 57 14.29 4.78 7.16
C MET A 57 12.95 5.34 7.67
N ARG A 58 11.88 5.27 6.87
CA ARG A 58 10.53 5.69 7.29
C ARG A 58 9.89 4.69 8.24
N LEU A 59 10.08 3.39 8.03
CA LEU A 59 9.54 2.33 8.88
C LEU A 59 10.13 2.35 10.29
N GLN A 60 11.35 2.84 10.47
CA GLN A 60 11.97 3.02 11.78
C GLN A 60 11.12 3.87 12.73
N VAL A 61 10.39 4.88 12.22
CA VAL A 61 9.52 5.74 13.03
C VAL A 61 8.53 4.90 13.83
N PHE A 62 7.82 4.00 13.13
CA PHE A 62 6.84 3.13 13.77
C PHE A 62 7.52 2.15 14.74
N ILE A 63 8.58 1.48 14.32
CA ILE A 63 9.28 0.47 15.15
C ILE A 63 9.79 1.09 16.45
N VAL A 64 10.44 2.26 16.37
CA VAL A 64 11.00 2.94 17.55
C VAL A 64 9.88 3.43 18.48
N LEU A 65 8.84 4.08 17.92
CA LEU A 65 7.70 4.55 18.73
C LEU A 65 6.97 3.37 19.38
N HIS A 66 6.72 2.30 18.65
CA HIS A 66 6.08 1.08 19.14
C HIS A 66 6.92 0.43 20.26
N ALA A 67 8.23 0.27 20.02
CA ALA A 67 9.14 -0.32 21.02
C ALA A 67 9.21 0.51 22.30
N LEU A 68 9.39 1.84 22.19
CA LEU A 68 9.45 2.73 23.36
C LEU A 68 8.13 2.71 24.15
N THR A 69 6.99 2.80 23.45
CA THR A 69 5.68 2.74 24.09
C THR A 69 5.46 1.39 24.77
N ALA A 70 5.82 0.29 24.11
CA ALA A 70 5.71 -1.05 24.67
C ALA A 70 6.60 -1.23 25.93
N LEU A 71 7.83 -0.72 25.90
CA LEU A 71 8.72 -0.77 27.07
C LEU A 71 8.17 0.05 28.22
N ILE A 72 7.63 1.24 27.97
CA ILE A 72 6.99 2.06 29.01
C ILE A 72 5.76 1.34 29.58
N LEU A 73 4.89 0.81 28.73
CA LEU A 73 3.71 0.07 29.17
C LEU A 73 4.08 -1.18 29.94
N GLY A 74 4.99 -2.00 29.41
CA GLY A 74 5.35 -3.29 29.98
C GLY A 74 6.25 -3.22 31.21
N LEU A 75 7.15 -2.25 31.29
CA LEU A 75 8.14 -2.18 32.37
C LEU A 75 7.83 -1.10 33.44
N TRP A 76 6.97 -0.14 33.11
CA TRP A 76 6.60 0.93 34.03
C TRP A 76 5.11 0.96 34.34
N VAL A 77 4.25 1.20 33.33
CA VAL A 77 2.84 1.48 33.55
C VAL A 77 2.10 0.30 34.19
N LEU A 78 2.21 -0.89 33.60
CA LEU A 78 1.52 -2.09 34.13
C LEU A 78 2.07 -2.55 35.47
N PRO A 79 3.40 -2.63 35.72
CA PRO A 79 3.94 -2.92 37.06
C PRO A 79 3.55 -1.88 38.10
N ALA A 80 3.57 -0.58 37.75
CA ALA A 80 3.17 0.48 38.67
C ALA A 80 1.66 0.43 38.98
N LEU A 81 0.82 0.05 38.01
CA LEU A 81 -0.61 -0.18 38.23
C LEU A 81 -0.85 -1.30 39.25
N ILE A 82 -0.14 -2.44 39.13
CA ILE A 82 -0.19 -3.52 40.11
C ILE A 82 0.11 -2.98 41.52
N THR A 83 1.22 -2.26 41.67
CA THR A 83 1.69 -1.78 42.97
C THR A 83 0.86 -0.64 43.56
N THR A 84 0.12 0.07 42.72
CA THR A 84 -0.79 1.10 43.16
C THR A 84 -2.10 0.53 43.72
N LEU A 85 -2.54 -0.62 43.16
CA LEU A 85 -3.78 -1.28 43.52
C LEU A 85 -3.61 -2.43 44.52
N THR A 86 -2.40 -2.96 44.67
CA THR A 86 -2.11 -4.12 45.51
C THR A 86 -0.98 -3.79 46.52
N PRO A 87 -0.85 -4.56 47.61
CA PRO A 87 0.24 -4.36 48.59
C PRO A 87 1.61 -4.87 48.12
N LEU A 88 1.73 -5.28 46.84
CA LEU A 88 2.98 -5.76 46.26
C LEU A 88 3.95 -4.60 46.00
N ARG A 89 5.27 -4.84 46.13
CA ARG A 89 6.29 -3.83 45.87
C ARG A 89 6.73 -3.86 44.40
N PHE A 90 6.99 -2.70 43.83
CA PHE A 90 7.45 -2.56 42.45
C PHE A 90 8.71 -3.38 42.13
N THR A 91 9.69 -3.37 43.02
CA THR A 91 10.93 -4.13 42.88
C THR A 91 10.71 -5.64 42.78
N ASP A 92 9.78 -6.15 43.59
CA ASP A 92 9.47 -7.58 43.64
C ASP A 92 8.72 -8.03 42.40
N VAL A 93 7.73 -7.23 41.97
CA VAL A 93 6.99 -7.44 40.71
C VAL A 93 7.95 -7.46 39.53
N SER A 94 8.78 -6.41 39.37
CA SER A 94 9.72 -6.29 38.26
C SER A 94 10.78 -7.39 38.24
N ARG A 95 11.32 -7.76 39.40
CA ARG A 95 12.33 -8.82 39.54
C ARG A 95 11.74 -10.19 39.17
N THR A 96 10.57 -10.53 39.70
CA THR A 96 9.96 -11.86 39.54
C THR A 96 9.43 -12.07 38.13
N LEU A 97 8.87 -11.03 37.52
CA LEU A 97 8.29 -11.11 36.16
C LEU A 97 9.34 -10.91 35.06
N ARG A 98 10.59 -10.55 35.39
CA ARG A 98 11.63 -10.35 34.36
C ARG A 98 11.84 -11.58 33.48
N ALA A 99 11.90 -12.78 34.05
CA ALA A 99 12.14 -14.01 33.29
C ALA A 99 11.00 -14.31 32.29
N PRO A 100 9.70 -14.33 32.71
CA PRO A 100 8.59 -14.45 31.77
C PRO A 100 8.61 -13.41 30.65
N LEU A 101 8.88 -12.14 30.98
CA LEU A 101 8.88 -11.05 29.97
C LEU A 101 10.01 -11.22 28.95
N VAL A 102 11.23 -11.55 29.38
CA VAL A 102 12.35 -11.81 28.47
C VAL A 102 12.07 -13.04 27.59
N THR A 103 11.52 -14.11 28.17
CA THR A 103 11.16 -15.30 27.40
C THR A 103 10.05 -15.01 26.38
N ALA A 104 9.04 -14.22 26.74
CA ALA A 104 7.97 -13.81 25.84
C ALA A 104 8.50 -12.98 24.68
N PHE A 105 9.35 -12.01 24.96
CA PHE A 105 10.01 -11.20 23.94
C PHE A 105 10.86 -12.06 22.98
N ALA A 106 11.65 -12.98 23.52
CA ALA A 106 12.51 -13.86 22.72
C ALA A 106 11.68 -14.84 21.86
N ALA A 107 10.64 -15.44 22.44
CA ALA A 107 9.78 -16.40 21.76
C ALA A 107 8.80 -15.75 20.78
N GLY A 108 8.40 -14.49 21.00
CA GLY A 108 7.35 -13.81 20.25
C GLY A 108 5.95 -14.44 20.41
N SER A 109 5.74 -15.18 21.51
CA SER A 109 4.46 -15.86 21.79
C SER A 109 4.17 -15.84 23.29
N ALA A 110 3.01 -15.28 23.64
CA ALA A 110 2.54 -15.25 25.02
C ALA A 110 2.16 -16.65 25.54
N LEU A 111 1.68 -17.54 24.67
CA LEU A 111 1.21 -18.88 25.04
C LEU A 111 2.32 -19.73 25.67
N ILE A 112 3.53 -19.63 25.13
CA ILE A 112 4.69 -20.42 25.60
C ILE A 112 5.04 -20.08 27.06
N VAL A 113 4.74 -18.86 27.46
CA VAL A 113 5.15 -18.31 28.76
C VAL A 113 4.08 -18.49 29.84
N VAL A 114 2.84 -18.85 29.45
CA VAL A 114 1.70 -18.99 30.37
C VAL A 114 2.03 -19.87 31.61
N PRO A 115 2.60 -21.09 31.50
CA PRO A 115 2.90 -21.90 32.67
C PRO A 115 3.91 -21.24 33.62
N MET A 116 4.97 -20.66 33.06
CA MET A 116 5.98 -19.92 33.84
C MET A 116 5.37 -18.68 34.51
N LEU A 117 4.47 -17.98 33.81
CA LEU A 117 3.81 -16.80 34.32
C LEU A 117 2.92 -17.12 35.52
N ILE A 118 2.15 -18.20 35.44
CA ILE A 118 1.33 -18.72 36.55
C ILE A 118 2.22 -18.99 37.78
N GLU A 119 3.30 -19.75 37.59
CA GLU A 119 4.24 -20.08 38.70
C GLU A 119 4.82 -18.80 39.33
N LYS A 120 5.25 -17.83 38.52
CA LYS A 120 5.86 -16.59 39.05
C LYS A 120 4.83 -15.69 39.75
N CYS A 121 3.59 -15.62 39.26
CA CYS A 121 2.53 -14.88 39.93
C CYS A 121 2.16 -15.52 41.29
N LYS A 122 2.05 -16.84 41.39
CA LYS A 122 1.84 -17.56 42.64
C LYS A 122 2.99 -17.30 43.63
N ARG A 123 4.23 -17.39 43.17
CA ARG A 123 5.42 -17.11 43.97
C ARG A 123 5.42 -15.68 44.52
N LEU A 124 5.03 -14.70 43.70
CA LEU A 124 4.97 -13.29 44.09
C LEU A 124 3.94 -13.05 45.21
N ILE A 125 2.79 -13.70 45.13
CA ILE A 125 1.76 -13.67 46.16
C ILE A 125 2.27 -14.32 47.47
N ALA A 126 2.99 -15.43 47.34
CA ALA A 126 3.54 -16.18 48.45
C ALA A 126 4.63 -15.41 49.23
N GLU A 127 5.60 -14.84 48.50
CA GLU A 127 6.74 -14.11 49.08
C GLU A 127 6.31 -12.74 49.65
N GLY A 128 5.29 -12.14 49.10
CA GLY A 128 4.75 -10.84 49.54
C GLY A 128 4.12 -10.86 50.94
N LYS A 129 3.93 -12.03 51.57
CA LYS A 129 3.25 -12.20 52.88
C LYS A 129 1.91 -11.44 52.98
N THR A 130 1.27 -11.23 51.84
CA THR A 130 0.07 -10.39 51.69
C THR A 130 -1.22 -11.15 51.93
N VAL A 131 -1.18 -12.49 51.82
CA VAL A 131 -2.33 -13.39 51.94
C VAL A 131 -2.07 -14.37 53.08
N GLU A 132 -3.08 -14.56 53.94
CA GLU A 132 -3.03 -15.52 55.03
C GLU A 132 -2.91 -16.98 54.49
N PRO A 133 -2.27 -17.90 55.26
CA PRO A 133 -2.08 -19.27 54.79
C PRO A 133 -3.34 -20.00 54.36
N VAL A 134 -4.46 -19.73 55.02
CA VAL A 134 -5.78 -20.35 54.72
C VAL A 134 -6.36 -19.88 53.37
N SER A 135 -6.09 -18.63 52.96
CA SER A 135 -6.57 -18.07 51.72
C SER A 135 -5.60 -18.27 50.56
N ARG A 136 -4.47 -18.90 50.76
CA ARG A 136 -3.40 -19.05 49.76
C ARG A 136 -3.75 -20.02 48.67
N GLU A 137 -4.33 -21.18 48.99
CA GLU A 137 -4.77 -22.18 48.04
C GLU A 137 -5.83 -21.58 47.10
N TYR A 138 -6.76 -20.76 47.64
CA TYR A 138 -7.73 -20.03 46.86
C TYR A 138 -7.08 -18.98 45.94
N ALA A 139 -6.10 -18.23 46.43
CA ALA A 139 -5.37 -17.25 45.62
C ALA A 139 -4.59 -17.93 44.47
N ASP A 140 -3.96 -19.05 44.75
CA ASP A 140 -3.24 -19.85 43.74
C ASP A 140 -4.16 -20.37 42.66
N SER A 141 -5.35 -20.84 43.03
CA SER A 141 -6.39 -21.28 42.09
C SER A 141 -6.91 -20.11 41.24
N MET A 142 -7.06 -18.92 41.79
CA MET A 142 -7.47 -17.74 41.05
C MET A 142 -6.47 -17.32 39.98
N VAL A 143 -5.16 -17.39 40.27
CA VAL A 143 -4.12 -17.11 39.27
C VAL A 143 -4.21 -18.11 38.10
N GLU A 144 -4.40 -19.42 38.41
CA GLU A 144 -4.59 -20.47 37.38
C GLU A 144 -5.80 -20.25 36.50
N ILE A 145 -6.85 -19.64 37.03
CA ILE A 145 -8.08 -19.34 36.28
C ILE A 145 -7.92 -18.06 35.47
N PHE A 146 -7.40 -16.97 36.07
CA PHE A 146 -7.38 -15.68 35.41
C PHE A 146 -6.50 -15.65 34.15
N ILE A 147 -5.29 -16.22 34.20
CA ILE A 147 -4.35 -16.12 33.07
C ILE A 147 -4.92 -16.81 31.81
N PRO A 148 -5.38 -18.08 31.85
CA PRO A 148 -5.98 -18.71 30.66
C PRO A 148 -7.29 -18.08 30.22
N THR A 149 -8.10 -17.58 31.16
CA THR A 149 -9.39 -16.94 30.85
C THR A 149 -9.20 -15.64 30.07
N PHE A 150 -8.19 -14.86 30.38
CA PHE A 150 -7.93 -13.59 29.69
C PHE A 150 -7.09 -13.73 28.43
N TYR A 151 -6.53 -14.89 28.16
CA TYR A 151 -5.74 -15.16 26.94
C TYR A 151 -6.48 -14.86 25.62
N PRO A 152 -7.75 -15.22 25.43
CA PRO A 152 -8.49 -14.95 24.18
C PRO A 152 -8.99 -13.49 24.07
N PHE A 153 -8.87 -12.68 25.12
CA PHE A 153 -9.33 -11.28 25.08
C PHE A 153 -8.32 -10.37 24.38
N PRO A 154 -8.78 -9.25 23.78
CA PRO A 154 -7.91 -8.25 23.20
C PRO A 154 -6.81 -7.83 24.15
N SER A 155 -5.57 -7.95 23.69
CA SER A 155 -4.40 -7.60 24.49
C SER A 155 -3.97 -6.15 24.28
N THR A 156 -3.37 -5.54 25.30
CA THR A 156 -2.76 -4.19 25.18
C THR A 156 -1.67 -4.17 24.09
N GLY A 157 -0.95 -5.28 23.92
CA GLY A 157 0.02 -5.43 22.82
C GLY A 157 -0.65 -5.40 21.45
N GLY A 158 -1.79 -6.07 21.30
CA GLY A 158 -2.60 -6.00 20.08
C GLY A 158 -3.14 -4.59 19.82
N VAL A 159 -3.66 -3.91 20.86
CA VAL A 159 -4.08 -2.51 20.74
C VAL A 159 -2.94 -1.61 20.29
N LEU A 160 -1.72 -1.82 20.81
CA LEU A 160 -0.54 -1.08 20.39
C LEU A 160 -0.23 -1.31 18.90
N SER A 161 -0.43 -2.52 18.38
CA SER A 161 -0.26 -2.83 16.95
C SER A 161 -1.28 -2.10 16.05
N LEU A 162 -2.50 -1.77 16.54
CA LEU A 162 -3.48 -1.01 15.76
C LEU A 162 -3.01 0.42 15.43
N PHE A 163 -2.06 0.98 16.18
CA PHE A 163 -1.47 2.28 15.82
C PHE A 163 -0.74 2.25 14.47
N PHE A 164 -0.44 1.05 13.95
CA PHE A 164 0.04 0.91 12.58
C PHE A 164 -0.90 1.54 11.55
N VAL A 165 -2.21 1.49 11.76
CA VAL A 165 -3.19 2.07 10.82
C VAL A 165 -3.02 3.59 10.73
N LEU A 166 -2.79 4.26 11.87
CA LEU A 166 -2.50 5.70 11.90
C LEU A 166 -1.15 6.03 11.24
N PHE A 167 -0.15 5.21 11.53
CA PHE A 167 1.15 5.31 10.88
C PHE A 167 1.06 5.10 9.37
N ALA A 168 0.29 4.12 8.91
CA ALA A 168 0.09 3.83 7.50
C ALA A 168 -0.51 5.02 6.74
N GLY A 169 -1.50 5.70 7.32
CA GLY A 169 -2.04 6.95 6.76
C GLY A 169 -1.00 8.05 6.62
N TRP A 170 -0.19 8.26 7.66
CA TRP A 170 0.92 9.20 7.62
C TRP A 170 1.99 8.79 6.59
N TYR A 171 2.33 7.50 6.53
CA TYR A 171 3.37 6.96 5.65
C TYR A 171 3.11 7.24 4.17
N ILE A 172 1.86 7.17 3.72
CA ILE A 172 1.48 7.45 2.33
C ILE A 172 1.02 8.90 2.11
N GLY A 173 1.18 9.79 3.11
CA GLY A 173 0.76 11.19 3.00
C GLY A 173 -0.77 11.41 3.03
N SER A 174 -1.56 10.39 3.38
CA SER A 174 -3.02 10.44 3.50
C SER A 174 -3.43 10.39 4.97
N GLY A 175 -3.18 11.48 5.71
CA GLY A 175 -3.50 11.56 7.13
C GLY A 175 -4.98 11.26 7.43
N ILE A 176 -5.23 10.40 8.43
CA ILE A 176 -6.57 10.06 8.90
C ILE A 176 -7.11 11.24 9.72
N SER A 177 -8.32 11.69 9.40
CA SER A 177 -8.96 12.77 10.15
C SER A 177 -9.14 12.39 11.64
N PRO A 178 -8.84 13.27 12.60
CA PRO A 178 -9.11 13.03 14.01
C PRO A 178 -10.58 12.69 14.33
N ALA A 179 -11.52 13.15 13.51
CA ALA A 179 -12.93 12.79 13.64
C ALA A 179 -13.20 11.29 13.44
N THR A 180 -12.32 10.56 12.74
CA THR A 180 -12.45 9.11 12.52
C THR A 180 -11.89 8.28 13.69
N TYR A 181 -11.09 8.86 14.59
CA TYR A 181 -10.44 8.12 15.69
C TYR A 181 -11.43 7.41 16.63
N PRO A 182 -12.55 8.00 17.06
CA PRO A 182 -13.51 7.28 17.89
C PRO A 182 -14.10 6.04 17.21
N ALA A 183 -14.40 6.13 15.92
CA ALA A 183 -14.90 5.01 15.14
C ALA A 183 -13.81 3.93 14.96
N LEU A 184 -12.58 4.35 14.70
CA LEU A 184 -11.42 3.44 14.58
C LEU A 184 -11.18 2.66 15.89
N ILE A 185 -11.30 3.30 17.05
CA ILE A 185 -11.17 2.66 18.35
C ILE A 185 -12.33 1.70 18.59
N ALA A 186 -13.56 2.14 18.33
CA ALA A 186 -14.77 1.35 18.55
C ALA A 186 -14.85 0.09 17.69
N THR A 187 -14.27 0.12 16.48
CA THR A 187 -14.21 -1.03 15.58
C THR A 187 -12.92 -1.85 15.77
N GLY A 188 -11.80 -1.16 16.04
CA GLY A 188 -10.48 -1.78 16.14
C GLY A 188 -10.31 -2.67 17.37
N ILE A 189 -10.75 -2.24 18.55
CA ILE A 189 -10.62 -3.05 19.77
C ILE A 189 -11.41 -4.36 19.67
N PRO A 190 -12.70 -4.38 19.25
CA PRO A 190 -13.42 -5.62 19.04
C PRO A 190 -12.83 -6.50 17.94
N SER A 191 -12.29 -5.93 16.86
CA SER A 191 -11.67 -6.72 15.78
C SER A 191 -10.49 -7.58 16.26
N LEU A 192 -9.81 -7.17 17.34
CA LEU A 192 -8.67 -7.92 17.92
C LEU A 192 -9.05 -9.29 18.49
N PHE A 193 -10.33 -9.61 18.70
CA PHE A 193 -10.74 -10.99 18.98
C PHE A 193 -10.39 -11.96 17.84
N ALA A 194 -10.30 -11.46 16.61
CA ALA A 194 -9.84 -12.21 15.44
C ALA A 194 -8.31 -12.20 15.25
N GLY A 195 -7.58 -11.44 16.11
CA GLY A 195 -6.13 -11.25 16.03
C GLY A 195 -5.69 -10.14 15.08
N THR A 196 -4.47 -9.66 15.25
CA THR A 196 -3.92 -8.50 14.51
C THR A 196 -3.83 -8.72 13.01
N LEU A 197 -3.57 -9.96 12.55
CA LEU A 197 -3.48 -10.32 11.13
C LEU A 197 -4.80 -10.15 10.36
N ILE A 198 -5.94 -10.23 11.06
CA ILE A 198 -7.27 -10.01 10.48
C ILE A 198 -7.70 -8.56 10.72
N SER A 199 -7.39 -8.02 11.90
CA SER A 199 -7.80 -6.66 12.27
C SER A 199 -7.14 -5.59 11.42
N ILE A 200 -5.86 -5.70 11.10
CA ILE A 200 -5.13 -4.67 10.35
C ILE A 200 -5.68 -4.48 8.93
N PRO A 201 -5.83 -5.53 8.07
CA PRO A 201 -6.44 -5.35 6.75
C PRO A 201 -7.85 -4.79 6.83
N PHE A 202 -8.68 -5.28 7.76
CA PHE A 202 -10.02 -4.77 7.99
C PHE A 202 -10.03 -3.27 8.33
N LEU A 203 -9.10 -2.81 9.17
CA LEU A 203 -9.03 -1.40 9.56
C LEU A 203 -8.43 -0.52 8.46
N LEU A 204 -7.50 -1.03 7.66
CA LEU A 204 -7.02 -0.33 6.46
C LEU A 204 -8.18 -0.07 5.48
N ASP A 205 -9.00 -1.08 5.21
CA ASP A 205 -10.20 -0.93 4.39
C ASP A 205 -11.21 0.06 5.03
N PHE A 206 -11.43 -0.04 6.33
CA PHE A 206 -12.35 0.83 7.07
C PHE A 206 -11.98 2.31 6.96
N VAL A 207 -10.67 2.65 6.96
CA VAL A 207 -10.18 4.02 6.80
C VAL A 207 -9.81 4.36 5.36
N HIS A 208 -10.11 3.49 4.41
CA HIS A 208 -9.87 3.67 2.97
C HIS A 208 -8.39 3.86 2.60
N LEU A 209 -7.52 3.09 3.26
CA LEU A 209 -6.10 3.03 2.93
C LEU A 209 -5.79 1.80 2.06
N PRO A 210 -4.74 1.86 1.21
CA PRO A 210 -4.32 0.74 0.36
C PRO A 210 -4.01 -0.53 1.17
N ASN A 211 -4.60 -1.66 0.77
CA ASN A 211 -4.38 -2.95 1.42
C ASN A 211 -2.95 -3.49 1.26
N ASP A 212 -2.19 -2.99 0.30
CA ASP A 212 -0.77 -3.35 0.11
C ASP A 212 0.09 -2.94 1.32
N LEU A 213 -0.37 -1.96 2.12
CA LEU A 213 0.25 -1.59 3.39
C LEU A 213 0.23 -2.72 4.42
N PHE A 214 -0.64 -3.73 4.26
CA PHE A 214 -0.61 -4.93 5.09
C PHE A 214 0.70 -5.73 4.94
N GLN A 215 1.30 -5.76 3.74
CA GLN A 215 2.62 -6.38 3.54
C GLN A 215 3.71 -5.62 4.31
N VAL A 216 3.60 -4.30 4.36
CA VAL A 216 4.49 -3.45 5.19
C VAL A 216 4.29 -3.77 6.68
N PHE A 217 3.05 -3.92 7.14
CA PHE A 217 2.76 -4.34 8.51
C PHE A 217 3.42 -5.68 8.85
N LEU A 218 3.25 -6.71 8.01
CA LEU A 218 3.84 -8.04 8.24
C LEU A 218 5.36 -7.96 8.38
N SER A 219 6.02 -7.12 7.60
CA SER A 219 7.47 -6.93 7.64
C SER A 219 7.93 -6.28 8.96
N ILE A 220 7.17 -5.32 9.45
CA ILE A 220 7.46 -4.61 10.71
C ILE A 220 7.11 -5.48 11.91
N ASP A 221 6.03 -6.25 11.86
CA ASP A 221 5.49 -7.04 12.97
C ASP A 221 6.46 -8.13 13.44
N VAL A 222 7.37 -8.57 12.57
CA VAL A 222 8.47 -9.45 12.97
C VAL A 222 9.27 -8.89 14.16
N VAL A 223 9.47 -7.58 14.21
CA VAL A 223 10.18 -6.88 15.31
C VAL A 223 9.17 -6.31 16.31
N ALA A 224 8.20 -5.53 15.85
CA ALA A 224 7.22 -4.85 16.69
C ALA A 224 6.36 -5.84 17.51
N GLY A 225 5.98 -6.97 16.91
CA GLY A 225 5.22 -8.03 17.57
C GLY A 225 5.91 -8.64 18.78
N ARG A 226 7.26 -8.61 18.85
CA ARG A 226 8.01 -9.03 20.04
C ARG A 226 7.75 -8.10 21.22
N PHE A 227 7.74 -6.80 20.98
CA PHE A 227 7.43 -5.80 22.00
C PHE A 227 5.95 -5.86 22.39
N ALA A 228 5.05 -6.07 21.43
CA ALA A 228 3.63 -6.28 21.71
C ALA A 228 3.40 -7.52 22.61
N THR A 229 4.12 -8.62 22.37
CA THR A 229 4.04 -9.83 23.19
C THR A 229 4.52 -9.59 24.62
N LEU A 230 5.57 -8.80 24.81
CA LEU A 230 6.05 -8.41 26.15
C LEU A 230 4.95 -7.69 26.95
N VAL A 231 4.29 -6.71 26.32
CA VAL A 231 3.18 -5.96 26.94
C VAL A 231 2.01 -6.88 27.26
N THR A 232 1.67 -7.77 26.33
CA THR A 232 0.58 -8.76 26.50
C THR A 232 0.81 -9.65 27.72
N VAL A 233 2.01 -10.18 27.90
CA VAL A 233 2.35 -11.04 29.04
C VAL A 233 2.31 -10.25 30.35
N MET A 234 2.77 -9.00 30.33
CA MET A 234 2.67 -8.14 31.51
C MET A 234 1.21 -7.78 31.84
N GLN A 235 0.36 -7.60 30.85
CA GLN A 235 -1.09 -7.42 31.06
C GLN A 235 -1.70 -8.65 31.72
N TYR A 236 -1.38 -9.87 31.27
CA TYR A 236 -1.90 -11.10 31.90
C TYR A 236 -1.45 -11.21 33.35
N ALA A 237 -0.21 -10.88 33.67
CA ALA A 237 0.27 -10.79 35.05
C ALA A 237 -0.52 -9.75 35.85
N SER A 238 -0.75 -8.57 35.26
CA SER A 238 -1.48 -7.49 35.92
C SER A 238 -2.92 -7.90 36.26
N VAL A 239 -3.64 -8.47 35.30
CA VAL A 239 -5.02 -8.94 35.51
C VAL A 239 -5.06 -10.05 36.55
N ALA A 240 -4.13 -11.02 36.48
CA ALA A 240 -4.09 -12.12 37.46
C ALA A 240 -3.79 -11.63 38.88
N LEU A 241 -2.78 -10.77 39.05
CA LEU A 241 -2.39 -10.27 40.37
C LEU A 241 -3.45 -9.33 40.96
N ILE A 242 -3.94 -8.38 40.18
CA ILE A 242 -4.98 -7.42 40.64
C ILE A 242 -6.29 -8.17 40.89
N GLY A 243 -6.71 -9.06 39.99
CA GLY A 243 -7.91 -9.85 40.12
C GLY A 243 -7.88 -10.78 41.33
N THR A 244 -6.76 -11.49 41.55
CA THR A 244 -6.57 -12.35 42.73
C THR A 244 -6.62 -11.53 44.01
N MET A 245 -5.93 -10.38 44.07
CA MET A 245 -5.95 -9.50 45.25
C MET A 245 -7.34 -8.90 45.52
N ALA A 246 -8.13 -8.63 44.46
CA ALA A 246 -9.52 -8.23 44.58
C ALA A 246 -10.39 -9.33 45.22
N MET A 247 -10.24 -10.59 44.74
CA MET A 247 -11.01 -11.74 45.23
C MET A 247 -10.65 -12.11 46.70
N VAL A 248 -9.44 -11.86 47.11
CA VAL A 248 -8.97 -12.07 48.52
C VAL A 248 -9.25 -10.86 49.41
N GLY A 249 -9.84 -9.80 48.89
CA GLY A 249 -10.19 -8.59 49.68
C GLY A 249 -8.99 -7.74 50.08
N LYS A 250 -7.84 -7.91 49.40
CA LYS A 250 -6.58 -7.17 49.69
C LYS A 250 -6.32 -6.05 48.66
N LEU A 251 -7.36 -5.60 47.93
CA LEU A 251 -7.23 -4.48 47.00
C LEU A 251 -7.17 -3.15 47.78
N HIS A 252 -6.19 -2.31 47.46
CA HIS A 252 -6.01 -1.00 48.06
C HIS A 252 -6.39 0.10 47.09
N PHE A 253 -7.57 0.71 47.25
CA PHE A 253 -8.02 1.78 46.40
C PHE A 253 -7.64 3.15 46.99
N ARG A 254 -6.48 3.68 46.60
CA ARG A 254 -6.03 5.03 47.02
C ARG A 254 -6.19 6.01 45.84
N TRP A 255 -7.28 6.78 45.83
CA TRP A 255 -7.65 7.68 44.74
C TRP A 255 -6.52 8.66 44.34
N LEU A 256 -5.85 9.28 45.33
CA LEU A 256 -4.72 10.18 45.07
C LEU A 256 -3.51 9.50 44.45
N SER A 257 -3.22 8.25 44.84
CA SER A 257 -2.14 7.47 44.23
C SER A 257 -2.44 7.07 42.81
N LEU A 258 -3.68 6.69 42.52
CA LEU A 258 -4.15 6.41 41.18
C LEU A 258 -4.08 7.66 40.27
N LEU A 259 -4.53 8.82 40.78
CA LEU A 259 -4.46 10.07 40.03
C LEU A 259 -3.01 10.44 39.70
N LYS A 260 -2.11 10.40 40.70
CA LYS A 260 -0.67 10.64 40.49
C LYS A 260 -0.08 9.66 39.46
N PHE A 261 -0.38 8.37 39.59
CA PHE A 261 0.05 7.34 38.66
C PHE A 261 -0.42 7.63 37.22
N THR A 262 -1.71 7.93 37.04
CA THR A 262 -2.29 8.24 35.73
C THR A 262 -1.63 9.47 35.11
N VAL A 263 -1.50 10.55 35.88
CA VAL A 263 -0.85 11.79 35.41
C VAL A 263 0.60 11.55 35.00
N ILE A 264 1.40 10.87 35.84
CA ILE A 264 2.81 10.60 35.54
C ILE A 264 2.94 9.71 34.31
N SER A 265 2.14 8.65 34.22
CA SER A 265 2.20 7.70 33.08
C SER A 265 1.76 8.35 31.77
N THR A 266 0.69 9.16 31.81
CA THR A 266 0.24 9.92 30.63
C THR A 266 1.29 10.94 30.18
N LEU A 267 1.87 11.68 31.13
CA LEU A 267 2.93 12.65 30.85
C LEU A 267 4.17 11.96 30.24
N LEU A 268 4.58 10.83 30.79
CA LEU A 268 5.72 10.06 30.29
C LEU A 268 5.49 9.61 28.83
N ILE A 269 4.31 9.06 28.54
CA ILE A 269 3.95 8.64 27.18
C ILE A 269 3.89 9.86 26.24
N ALA A 270 3.29 10.96 26.66
CA ALA A 270 3.21 12.18 25.88
C ALA A 270 4.59 12.76 25.55
N VAL A 271 5.51 12.78 26.53
CA VAL A 271 6.89 13.24 26.34
C VAL A 271 7.64 12.36 25.33
N VAL A 272 7.46 11.03 25.39
CA VAL A 272 8.09 10.12 24.44
C VAL A 272 7.53 10.32 23.04
N ILE A 273 6.21 10.42 22.89
CA ILE A 273 5.58 10.67 21.59
C ILE A 273 6.04 12.02 21.02
N ALA A 274 6.04 13.08 21.82
CA ALA A 274 6.50 14.41 21.40
C ALA A 274 8.00 14.41 21.04
N GLY A 275 8.84 13.72 21.84
CA GLY A 275 10.27 13.61 21.58
C GLY A 275 10.58 12.85 20.29
N VAL A 276 9.89 11.72 20.06
CA VAL A 276 10.03 10.94 18.82
C VAL A 276 9.53 11.77 17.63
N ASN A 277 8.37 12.43 17.75
CA ASN A 277 7.86 13.28 16.69
C ASN A 277 8.82 14.42 16.36
N ALA A 278 9.33 15.14 17.37
CA ALA A 278 10.29 16.23 17.17
C ALA A 278 11.59 15.71 16.51
N PHE A 279 12.11 14.57 16.96
CA PHE A 279 13.30 13.95 16.37
C PHE A 279 13.09 13.65 14.88
N TYR A 280 11.98 13.00 14.55
CA TYR A 280 11.74 12.59 13.16
C TYR A 280 11.35 13.75 12.26
N THR A 281 10.59 14.75 12.73
CA THR A 281 10.26 15.95 11.93
C THR A 281 11.49 16.80 11.61
N HIS A 282 12.47 16.84 12.51
CA HIS A 282 13.68 17.66 12.30
C HIS A 282 14.87 16.91 11.68
N VAL A 283 14.91 15.58 11.79
CA VAL A 283 16.08 14.78 11.40
C VAL A 283 15.81 13.86 10.22
N VAL A 284 14.58 13.34 10.05
CA VAL A 284 14.30 12.21 9.15
C VAL A 284 13.28 12.52 8.06
N VAL A 285 12.71 13.74 7.99
CA VAL A 285 11.64 14.04 7.02
C VAL A 285 12.14 13.86 5.58
N ALA A 286 11.77 12.72 4.99
CA ALA A 286 11.70 12.58 3.55
C ALA A 286 10.21 12.43 3.16
N PRO A 287 9.65 13.36 2.38
CA PRO A 287 8.26 13.24 1.91
C PRO A 287 8.07 12.01 1.01
N TYR A 288 6.84 11.54 0.87
CA TYR A 288 6.46 10.54 -0.13
C TYR A 288 6.82 11.07 -1.52
N THR A 289 7.73 10.40 -2.23
CA THR A 289 8.35 10.91 -3.46
C THR A 289 8.14 9.98 -4.66
N LYS A 290 7.18 9.02 -4.61
CA LYS A 290 6.92 8.16 -5.78
C LYS A 290 6.38 8.94 -6.98
N ASP A 291 5.63 10.01 -6.74
CA ASP A 291 5.22 10.96 -7.77
C ASP A 291 6.42 11.73 -8.35
N GLU A 292 7.41 12.09 -7.53
CA GLU A 292 8.66 12.68 -7.99
C GLU A 292 9.47 11.71 -8.85
N VAL A 293 9.46 10.41 -8.52
CA VAL A 293 10.13 9.38 -9.32
C VAL A 293 9.53 9.34 -10.73
N LEU A 294 8.19 9.29 -10.85
CA LEU A 294 7.54 9.31 -12.17
C LEU A 294 7.89 10.59 -12.95
N ARG A 295 7.88 11.74 -12.27
CA ARG A 295 8.26 13.04 -12.88
C ARG A 295 9.75 13.18 -13.13
N SER A 296 10.60 12.34 -12.53
CA SER A 296 12.04 12.38 -12.75
C SER A 296 12.50 11.64 -14.01
N PHE A 297 11.61 10.94 -14.69
CA PHE A 297 11.95 10.16 -15.88
C PHE A 297 12.54 11.05 -17.00
N ARG A 298 13.45 10.47 -17.77
CA ARG A 298 14.19 11.12 -18.84
C ARG A 298 14.14 10.25 -20.09
N LEU A 299 14.33 10.85 -21.26
CA LEU A 299 14.47 10.11 -22.51
C LEU A 299 15.72 9.22 -22.45
N GLN A 300 15.63 7.99 -22.98
CA GLN A 300 16.74 7.01 -23.01
C GLN A 300 17.76 7.35 -24.10
N GLY A 301 18.55 8.39 -23.91
CA GLY A 301 19.79 8.61 -24.66
C GLY A 301 19.66 9.12 -26.11
N ILE A 302 18.46 9.16 -26.71
CA ILE A 302 18.25 9.69 -28.07
C ILE A 302 17.37 10.93 -27.97
N SER A 303 17.99 12.10 -28.07
CA SER A 303 17.27 13.37 -28.17
C SER A 303 17.62 14.03 -29.49
N GLN A 304 16.65 14.20 -30.34
CA GLN A 304 16.77 15.01 -31.56
C GLN A 304 16.42 16.48 -31.25
N PRO A 305 16.98 17.44 -31.99
CA PRO A 305 16.54 18.83 -31.88
C PRO A 305 15.02 18.92 -31.96
N SER A 306 14.39 19.44 -30.92
CA SER A 306 12.94 19.48 -30.84
C SER A 306 12.45 20.84 -30.36
N THR A 307 11.35 21.32 -30.93
CA THR A 307 10.60 22.48 -30.49
C THR A 307 9.25 22.00 -29.97
N VAL A 308 8.95 22.27 -28.73
CA VAL A 308 7.65 21.96 -28.13
C VAL A 308 6.84 23.24 -28.03
N TYR A 309 5.70 23.29 -28.69
CA TYR A 309 4.80 24.43 -28.65
C TYR A 309 3.76 24.23 -27.54
N ASN A 310 3.56 25.25 -26.71
CA ASN A 310 2.45 25.24 -25.74
C ASN A 310 1.12 25.61 -26.41
N GLU A 311 1.20 26.48 -27.42
CA GLU A 311 0.08 26.88 -28.28
C GLU A 311 0.55 26.89 -29.72
N ILE A 312 -0.34 26.57 -30.65
CA ILE A 312 0.01 26.57 -32.06
C ILE A 312 0.13 28.01 -32.55
N PRO A 313 1.23 28.37 -33.23
CA PRO A 313 1.36 29.68 -33.84
C PRO A 313 0.21 29.99 -34.80
N GLN A 314 -0.44 31.14 -34.65
CA GLN A 314 -1.62 31.52 -35.44
C GLN A 314 -1.37 31.51 -36.97
N GLU A 315 -0.16 31.78 -37.42
CA GLU A 315 0.23 31.68 -38.83
C GLU A 315 0.06 30.27 -39.39
N ARG A 316 0.32 29.24 -38.57
CA ARG A 316 0.16 27.85 -38.99
C ARG A 316 -1.30 27.40 -39.03
N LEU A 317 -2.15 27.97 -38.19
CA LEU A 317 -3.60 27.70 -38.22
C LEU A 317 -4.29 28.38 -39.39
N ARG A 318 -3.76 29.50 -39.88
CA ARG A 318 -4.34 30.25 -41.00
C ARG A 318 -3.94 29.71 -42.38
N THR A 319 -2.83 29.00 -42.47
CA THR A 319 -2.34 28.43 -43.71
C THR A 319 -2.77 26.97 -43.78
N SER A 320 -3.98 26.72 -44.35
CA SER A 320 -4.40 25.35 -44.67
C SER A 320 -3.39 24.77 -45.66
N GLN A 321 -2.59 23.84 -45.23
CA GLN A 321 -1.66 23.11 -46.06
C GLN A 321 -2.24 21.71 -46.29
N LYS A 322 -1.97 21.10 -47.43
CA LYS A 322 -2.26 19.69 -47.62
C LYS A 322 -1.36 18.85 -46.72
N PRO A 323 -1.83 17.68 -46.24
CA PRO A 323 -0.96 16.75 -45.53
C PRO A 323 0.30 16.45 -46.33
N ALA A 324 1.48 16.62 -45.71
CA ALA A 324 2.75 16.42 -46.35
C ALA A 324 3.01 14.93 -46.62
N SER A 325 3.45 14.57 -47.81
CA SER A 325 3.93 13.23 -48.14
C SER A 325 5.23 12.96 -47.37
N PHE A 326 5.63 11.69 -47.23
CA PHE A 326 6.86 11.34 -46.58
C PHE A 326 8.10 11.98 -47.23
N SER A 327 8.10 12.05 -48.55
CA SER A 327 9.16 12.71 -49.32
C SER A 327 9.28 14.21 -49.03
N GLU A 328 8.15 14.90 -48.83
CA GLU A 328 8.11 16.33 -48.49
C GLU A 328 8.60 16.57 -47.06
N ILE A 329 8.27 15.67 -46.12
CA ILE A 329 8.77 15.70 -44.73
C ILE A 329 10.29 15.56 -44.73
N LEU A 330 10.86 14.62 -45.50
CA LEU A 330 12.30 14.45 -45.64
C LEU A 330 12.98 15.69 -46.22
N LYS A 331 12.40 16.32 -47.25
CA LYS A 331 12.93 17.55 -47.84
C LYS A 331 12.87 18.72 -46.87
N ARG A 332 11.80 18.81 -46.07
CA ARG A 332 11.62 19.84 -45.03
C ARG A 332 12.61 19.69 -43.86
N GLY A 333 13.10 18.48 -43.61
CA GLY A 333 14.02 18.17 -42.52
C GLY A 333 13.38 18.18 -41.11
N VAL A 334 12.06 18.23 -41.03
CA VAL A 334 11.30 18.32 -39.77
C VAL A 334 10.08 17.42 -39.83
N VAL A 335 9.85 16.62 -38.80
CA VAL A 335 8.59 15.90 -38.59
C VAL A 335 7.77 16.58 -37.49
N ARG A 336 6.49 16.75 -37.75
CA ARG A 336 5.54 17.44 -36.88
C ARG A 336 4.64 16.43 -36.19
N VAL A 337 4.67 16.41 -34.88
CA VAL A 337 3.94 15.45 -34.05
C VAL A 337 2.86 16.14 -33.23
N CYS A 338 1.62 15.73 -33.41
CA CYS A 338 0.54 16.07 -32.51
C CYS A 338 0.50 15.08 -31.34
N TYR A 339 0.33 15.57 -30.11
CA TYR A 339 0.31 14.74 -28.89
C TYR A 339 -0.73 15.25 -27.88
N GLU A 340 -1.20 14.37 -27.00
CA GLU A 340 -2.04 14.77 -25.86
C GLU A 340 -1.15 15.16 -24.68
N HIS A 341 -1.42 16.35 -24.12
CA HIS A 341 -0.71 16.86 -22.95
C HIS A 341 -1.12 16.12 -21.67
N ASN A 342 -0.16 15.87 -20.74
CA ASN A 342 -0.41 15.13 -19.49
C ASN A 342 -0.98 13.72 -19.65
N ASN A 343 -0.71 13.06 -20.77
CA ASN A 343 -1.09 11.68 -21.01
C ASN A 343 -0.05 10.71 -20.44
N TYR A 344 -0.03 10.54 -19.13
CA TYR A 344 0.89 9.62 -18.44
C TYR A 344 0.62 8.16 -18.84
N PRO A 345 1.66 7.34 -19.02
CA PRO A 345 3.09 7.64 -19.13
C PRO A 345 3.55 7.89 -20.58
N SER A 346 2.61 8.19 -21.50
CA SER A 346 2.86 8.32 -22.94
C SER A 346 3.50 9.66 -23.34
N SER A 347 2.98 10.78 -22.81
CA SER A 347 3.50 12.13 -23.08
C SER A 347 3.18 13.09 -21.93
N PHE A 348 4.22 13.57 -21.24
CA PHE A 348 4.11 14.47 -20.09
C PHE A 348 5.37 15.28 -19.86
N TYR A 349 5.27 16.35 -19.08
CA TYR A 349 6.44 17.12 -18.67
C TYR A 349 7.06 16.54 -17.40
N ASN A 350 8.39 16.35 -17.46
CA ASN A 350 9.16 15.93 -16.29
C ASN A 350 9.52 17.12 -15.38
N ASN A 351 10.21 16.83 -14.25
CA ASN A 351 10.66 17.83 -13.29
C ASN A 351 12.04 18.43 -13.60
N ALA A 352 12.56 18.28 -14.83
CA ALA A 352 13.81 18.94 -15.22
C ALA A 352 13.65 20.48 -15.20
N SER A 353 14.77 21.17 -15.14
CA SER A 353 14.80 22.63 -15.25
C SER A 353 15.66 23.02 -16.47
N PRO A 354 15.06 23.47 -17.58
CA PRO A 354 13.62 23.61 -17.84
C PRO A 354 12.90 22.24 -17.99
N PRO A 355 11.56 22.19 -17.75
CA PRO A 355 10.77 20.96 -17.95
C PRO A 355 10.88 20.45 -19.38
N GLN A 356 11.03 19.14 -19.53
CA GLN A 356 11.16 18.47 -20.83
C GLN A 356 9.92 17.61 -21.10
N LEU A 357 9.43 17.62 -22.32
CA LEU A 357 8.40 16.69 -22.78
C LEU A 357 9.04 15.29 -22.89
N VAL A 358 8.52 14.34 -22.16
CA VAL A 358 9.00 12.94 -22.09
C VAL A 358 7.84 11.96 -22.11
N GLY A 359 8.14 10.69 -22.19
CA GLY A 359 7.15 9.61 -22.19
C GLY A 359 7.35 8.67 -23.37
N PHE A 360 6.62 7.56 -23.37
CA PHE A 360 6.75 6.51 -24.37
C PHE A 360 6.55 7.04 -25.79
N ASP A 361 5.44 7.74 -26.07
CA ASP A 361 5.12 8.26 -27.41
C ASP A 361 6.09 9.36 -27.82
N THR A 362 6.53 10.20 -26.85
CA THR A 362 7.56 11.23 -27.09
C THR A 362 8.88 10.60 -27.49
N GLU A 363 9.30 9.53 -26.81
CA GLU A 363 10.56 8.85 -27.15
C GLU A 363 10.46 8.12 -28.48
N MET A 364 9.31 7.53 -28.80
CA MET A 364 9.07 6.95 -30.12
C MET A 364 9.19 8.00 -31.22
N ALA A 365 8.68 9.23 -31.00
CA ALA A 365 8.84 10.34 -31.93
C ALA A 365 10.32 10.71 -32.14
N HIS A 366 11.09 10.82 -31.06
CA HIS A 366 12.52 11.07 -31.15
C HIS A 366 13.29 9.97 -31.91
N ARG A 367 12.89 8.71 -31.74
CA ARG A 367 13.51 7.57 -32.45
C ARG A 367 13.13 7.57 -33.94
N LEU A 368 11.88 7.91 -34.29
CA LEU A 368 11.47 8.09 -35.68
C LEU A 368 12.31 9.17 -36.38
N ALA A 369 12.41 10.32 -35.73
CA ALA A 369 13.18 11.47 -36.26
C ALA A 369 14.69 11.15 -36.37
N ASN A 370 15.27 10.50 -35.36
CA ASN A 370 16.67 10.13 -35.36
C ASN A 370 17.05 9.21 -36.52
N ARG A 371 16.20 8.25 -36.86
CA ARG A 371 16.45 7.32 -37.98
C ARG A 371 16.62 8.05 -39.33
N ARG A 372 16.08 9.24 -39.44
CA ARG A 372 16.10 10.05 -40.68
C ARG A 372 16.83 11.39 -40.50
N GLN A 373 17.46 11.61 -39.32
CA GLN A 373 18.13 12.88 -38.95
C GLN A 373 17.24 14.11 -39.11
N LEU A 374 15.95 13.96 -38.77
CA LEU A 374 14.96 15.03 -38.80
C LEU A 374 14.91 15.75 -37.45
N ALA A 375 14.58 17.04 -37.46
CA ALA A 375 14.16 17.76 -36.30
C ALA A 375 12.69 17.45 -35.96
N LEU A 376 12.26 17.78 -34.73
CA LEU A 376 10.90 17.55 -34.24
C LEU A 376 10.20 18.85 -33.90
N GLU A 377 8.94 18.96 -34.25
CA GLU A 377 8.01 19.96 -33.73
C GLU A 377 6.83 19.24 -33.06
N PHE A 378 6.57 19.54 -31.79
CA PHE A 378 5.47 18.97 -31.02
C PHE A 378 4.35 19.98 -30.82
N PHE A 379 3.11 19.60 -31.18
CA PHE A 379 1.92 20.41 -31.08
C PHE A 379 0.90 19.73 -30.15
N PRO A 380 0.48 20.38 -29.04
CA PRO A 380 -0.48 19.80 -28.12
C PRO A 380 -1.87 19.73 -28.77
N THR A 381 -2.63 18.69 -28.48
CA THR A 381 -4.05 18.54 -28.85
C THR A 381 -4.89 18.27 -27.61
N LEU A 382 -6.12 18.76 -27.61
CA LEU A 382 -7.06 18.56 -26.50
C LEU A 382 -7.83 17.24 -26.64
N ASN A 383 -8.15 16.85 -27.89
CA ASN A 383 -8.94 15.68 -28.21
C ASN A 383 -8.61 15.14 -29.61
N GLU A 384 -9.24 14.02 -29.96
CA GLU A 384 -9.02 13.31 -31.23
C GLU A 384 -9.57 14.07 -32.45
N ASP A 385 -10.70 14.78 -32.30
CA ASP A 385 -11.28 15.59 -33.39
C ASP A 385 -10.33 16.73 -33.78
N GLU A 386 -9.75 17.38 -32.80
CA GLU A 386 -8.74 18.41 -33.04
C GLU A 386 -7.48 17.82 -33.69
N ALA A 387 -7.04 16.63 -33.25
CA ALA A 387 -5.91 15.94 -33.87
C ALA A 387 -6.19 15.58 -35.35
N ALA A 388 -7.39 15.10 -35.67
CA ALA A 388 -7.81 14.82 -37.04
C ALA A 388 -7.76 16.08 -37.91
N ASN A 389 -8.36 17.16 -37.44
CA ASN A 389 -8.35 18.44 -38.18
C ASN A 389 -6.91 18.93 -38.41
N ARG A 390 -6.01 18.80 -37.44
CA ARG A 390 -4.61 19.25 -37.55
C ARG A 390 -3.80 18.38 -38.52
N LEU A 391 -4.10 17.10 -38.60
CA LEU A 391 -3.52 16.20 -39.60
C LEU A 391 -4.01 16.58 -41.02
N ASP A 392 -5.31 16.77 -41.18
CA ASP A 392 -5.92 17.09 -42.48
C ASP A 392 -5.51 18.46 -43.01
N THR A 393 -5.26 19.43 -42.12
CA THR A 393 -4.77 20.76 -42.45
C THR A 393 -3.25 20.85 -42.55
N GLY A 394 -2.51 19.75 -42.36
CA GLY A 394 -1.05 19.70 -42.47
C GLY A 394 -0.30 20.46 -41.36
N VAL A 395 -0.96 20.79 -40.25
CA VAL A 395 -0.31 21.35 -39.04
C VAL A 395 0.58 20.27 -38.42
N CYS A 396 0.08 19.05 -38.30
CA CYS A 396 0.86 17.87 -37.90
C CYS A 396 0.98 16.88 -39.05
N ASP A 397 2.01 16.06 -39.03
CA ASP A 397 2.20 14.93 -39.93
C ASP A 397 1.70 13.64 -39.30
N ILE A 398 1.95 13.46 -38.01
CA ILE A 398 1.63 12.23 -37.25
C ILE A 398 0.97 12.64 -35.91
N TYR A 399 -0.07 11.89 -35.52
CA TYR A 399 -0.63 11.94 -34.17
C TYR A 399 -0.13 10.75 -33.35
N MET A 400 0.57 11.05 -32.26
CA MET A 400 1.11 10.10 -31.27
C MET A 400 0.46 10.37 -29.91
N GLY A 401 -0.79 9.96 -29.76
CA GLY A 401 -1.60 10.15 -28.55
C GLY A 401 -2.18 8.84 -28.03
N SER A 402 -1.49 7.70 -28.25
CA SER A 402 -1.94 6.38 -27.80
C SER A 402 -3.37 6.05 -28.27
N LEU A 403 -3.62 6.19 -29.56
CA LEU A 403 -4.91 5.97 -30.18
C LEU A 403 -5.27 4.47 -30.20
N THR A 404 -6.51 4.13 -29.85
CA THR A 404 -7.03 2.76 -29.99
C THR A 404 -7.70 2.56 -31.34
N ILE A 405 -7.75 1.33 -31.87
CA ILE A 405 -8.40 1.02 -33.12
C ILE A 405 -9.91 0.91 -32.91
N SER A 406 -10.70 1.61 -33.75
CA SER A 406 -12.13 1.45 -33.86
C SER A 406 -12.65 1.83 -35.26
N GLU A 407 -13.86 1.42 -35.57
CA GLU A 407 -14.51 1.77 -36.84
C GLU A 407 -14.66 3.28 -36.98
N TYR A 408 -15.10 3.97 -35.95
CA TYR A 408 -15.24 5.42 -35.92
C TYR A 408 -13.91 6.12 -36.23
N ARG A 409 -12.81 5.70 -35.56
CA ARG A 409 -11.49 6.31 -35.79
C ARG A 409 -10.90 6.04 -37.15
N THR A 410 -11.23 4.91 -37.79
CA THR A 410 -10.82 4.65 -39.19
C THR A 410 -11.49 5.57 -40.20
N GLN A 411 -12.61 6.19 -39.84
CA GLN A 411 -13.23 7.23 -40.65
C GLN A 411 -12.53 8.57 -40.56
N MET A 412 -11.85 8.84 -39.45
CA MET A 412 -11.15 10.11 -39.21
C MET A 412 -9.68 10.04 -39.59
N PHE A 413 -9.03 8.89 -39.41
CA PHE A 413 -7.60 8.70 -39.52
C PHE A 413 -7.21 7.58 -40.48
N ALA A 414 -6.00 7.65 -41.02
CA ALA A 414 -5.27 6.49 -41.49
C ALA A 414 -4.43 5.95 -40.34
N ILE A 415 -4.80 4.78 -39.80
CA ILE A 415 -4.29 4.20 -38.54
C ILE A 415 -3.12 3.26 -38.84
N THR A 416 -2.04 3.33 -38.05
CA THR A 416 -0.87 2.47 -38.20
C THR A 416 -1.13 1.04 -37.73
N VAL A 417 -0.19 0.13 -37.99
CA VAL A 417 -0.11 -1.15 -37.29
C VAL A 417 0.01 -0.91 -35.78
N PRO A 418 -0.47 -1.84 -34.91
CA PRO A 418 -0.37 -1.70 -33.48
C PRO A 418 1.08 -1.56 -33.00
N VAL A 419 1.34 -0.53 -32.20
CA VAL A 419 2.60 -0.29 -31.52
C VAL A 419 2.76 -1.31 -30.39
N TYR A 420 1.78 -1.36 -29.49
CA TYR A 420 1.68 -2.35 -28.42
C TYR A 420 0.21 -2.66 -28.12
N THR A 421 -0.02 -3.65 -27.26
CA THR A 421 -1.36 -4.01 -26.80
C THR A 421 -1.48 -3.66 -25.33
N SER A 422 -2.47 -2.83 -25.00
CA SER A 422 -2.90 -2.48 -23.66
C SER A 422 -4.14 -3.29 -23.26
N PHE A 423 -4.63 -3.07 -22.04
CA PHE A 423 -5.87 -3.66 -21.54
C PHE A 423 -6.79 -2.56 -20.99
N VAL A 424 -8.09 -2.84 -20.96
CA VAL A 424 -9.06 -1.97 -20.26
C VAL A 424 -8.78 -2.09 -18.76
N GLY A 425 -8.41 -0.98 -18.16
CA GLY A 425 -8.23 -0.84 -16.72
C GLY A 425 -9.32 0.03 -16.10
N LEU A 426 -9.70 -0.29 -14.88
CA LEU A 426 -10.59 0.50 -14.04
C LEU A 426 -9.80 1.06 -12.86
N VAL A 427 -9.66 2.38 -12.80
CA VAL A 427 -9.07 3.07 -11.64
C VAL A 427 -10.16 3.22 -10.60
N VAL A 428 -10.02 2.51 -9.51
CA VAL A 428 -11.02 2.39 -8.42
C VAL A 428 -10.41 2.79 -7.09
N ARG A 429 -11.23 3.13 -6.10
CA ARG A 429 -10.75 3.29 -4.73
C ARG A 429 -10.15 1.96 -4.25
N ASP A 430 -8.96 1.98 -3.66
CA ASP A 430 -8.20 0.77 -3.36
C ASP A 430 -8.98 -0.25 -2.52
N HIS A 431 -9.74 0.20 -1.52
CA HIS A 431 -10.55 -0.66 -0.66
C HIS A 431 -11.69 -1.38 -1.41
N ARG A 432 -12.08 -0.90 -2.60
CA ARG A 432 -13.13 -1.51 -3.44
C ARG A 432 -12.58 -2.35 -4.59
N ARG A 433 -11.27 -2.47 -4.74
CA ARG A 433 -10.62 -3.16 -5.88
C ARG A 433 -11.13 -4.58 -6.13
N ASN A 434 -11.50 -5.29 -5.06
CA ASN A 434 -12.00 -6.66 -5.17
C ASN A 434 -13.38 -6.76 -5.86
N GLU A 435 -14.20 -5.69 -5.80
CA GLU A 435 -15.50 -5.62 -6.44
C GLU A 435 -15.39 -5.53 -7.98
N PHE A 436 -14.22 -5.09 -8.49
CA PHE A 436 -13.99 -4.78 -9.89
C PHE A 436 -13.14 -5.82 -10.64
N ARG A 437 -12.95 -7.02 -10.07
CA ARG A 437 -12.05 -8.04 -10.66
C ARG A 437 -12.64 -8.78 -11.87
N GLU A 438 -13.95 -8.85 -12.01
CA GLU A 438 -14.64 -9.65 -13.02
C GLU A 438 -15.74 -8.86 -13.69
N TRP A 439 -15.79 -8.89 -15.03
CA TRP A 439 -16.83 -8.22 -15.80
C TRP A 439 -18.23 -8.75 -15.53
N GLU A 440 -18.35 -10.05 -15.22
CA GLU A 440 -19.63 -10.67 -14.90
C GLU A 440 -20.26 -10.07 -13.64
N THR A 441 -19.45 -9.91 -12.58
CA THR A 441 -19.87 -9.25 -11.33
C THR A 441 -20.27 -7.79 -11.59
N LEU A 442 -19.50 -7.07 -12.42
CA LEU A 442 -19.78 -5.69 -12.77
C LEU A 442 -21.06 -5.54 -13.59
N ARG A 443 -21.33 -6.46 -14.51
CA ARG A 443 -22.58 -6.48 -15.27
C ARG A 443 -23.79 -6.70 -14.39
N ALA A 444 -23.69 -7.61 -13.43
CA ALA A 444 -24.77 -7.88 -12.46
C ALA A 444 -25.10 -6.69 -11.55
N ALA A 445 -24.15 -5.77 -11.35
CA ALA A 445 -24.31 -4.56 -10.53
C ALA A 445 -24.35 -3.27 -11.36
N SER A 446 -24.46 -3.36 -12.69
CA SER A 446 -24.25 -2.23 -13.61
C SER A 446 -25.22 -1.07 -13.37
N ASP A 447 -26.47 -1.34 -12.96
CA ASP A 447 -27.50 -0.35 -12.62
C ASP A 447 -27.10 0.64 -11.52
N ARG A 448 -26.15 0.23 -10.66
CA ARG A 448 -25.67 1.01 -9.50
C ARG A 448 -24.33 1.68 -9.74
N LEU A 449 -23.65 1.32 -10.83
CA LEU A 449 -22.29 1.79 -11.10
C LEU A 449 -22.28 3.12 -11.83
N GLN A 450 -21.40 4.02 -11.41
CA GLN A 450 -21.08 5.25 -12.11
C GLN A 450 -19.61 5.17 -12.60
N ILE A 451 -19.45 5.09 -13.93
CA ILE A 451 -18.15 4.90 -14.57
C ILE A 451 -17.73 6.19 -15.27
N GLY A 452 -16.65 6.79 -14.81
CA GLY A 452 -15.98 7.90 -15.50
C GLY A 452 -15.18 7.37 -16.69
N LEU A 453 -15.24 8.03 -17.83
CA LEU A 453 -14.45 7.68 -19.02
C LEU A 453 -14.22 8.90 -19.91
N LYS A 454 -13.22 8.81 -20.80
CA LYS A 454 -12.93 9.87 -21.77
C LYS A 454 -14.21 10.25 -22.55
N ALA A 455 -14.50 11.53 -22.65
CA ALA A 455 -15.67 12.07 -23.33
C ALA A 455 -15.53 11.95 -24.85
N SER A 456 -15.48 10.73 -25.35
CA SER A 456 -15.57 10.41 -26.79
C SER A 456 -16.72 9.46 -27.00
N GLU A 457 -17.41 9.61 -28.14
CA GLU A 457 -18.54 8.76 -28.51
C GLU A 457 -18.13 7.29 -28.54
N GLU A 458 -16.93 7.02 -29.02
CA GLU A 458 -16.34 5.71 -29.09
C GLU A 458 -16.17 5.06 -27.67
N SER A 459 -15.59 5.81 -26.75
CA SER A 459 -15.37 5.29 -25.38
C SER A 459 -16.70 5.03 -24.68
N ILE A 460 -17.69 5.89 -24.92
CA ILE A 460 -19.04 5.76 -24.37
C ILE A 460 -19.75 4.53 -24.97
N SER A 461 -19.70 4.36 -26.30
CA SER A 461 -20.30 3.21 -26.99
C SER A 461 -19.66 1.91 -26.54
N PHE A 462 -18.33 1.84 -26.55
CA PHE A 462 -17.57 0.67 -26.09
C PHE A 462 -17.92 0.26 -24.65
N MET A 463 -17.98 1.22 -23.73
CA MET A 463 -18.32 0.91 -22.35
C MET A 463 -19.78 0.52 -22.17
N ARG A 464 -20.69 1.09 -22.99
CA ARG A 464 -22.11 0.72 -22.97
C ARG A 464 -22.35 -0.71 -23.47
N ASP A 465 -21.53 -1.20 -24.40
CA ASP A 465 -21.60 -2.60 -24.85
C ASP A 465 -21.17 -3.58 -23.75
N ILE A 466 -20.24 -3.13 -22.86
CA ILE A 466 -19.75 -3.95 -21.75
C ILE A 466 -20.66 -3.86 -20.53
N LEU A 467 -21.10 -2.65 -20.16
CA LEU A 467 -21.91 -2.32 -18.98
C LEU A 467 -23.14 -1.49 -19.42
N PRO A 468 -24.19 -2.12 -19.98
CA PRO A 468 -25.31 -1.41 -20.62
C PRO A 468 -26.08 -0.47 -19.69
N GLU A 469 -26.25 -0.84 -18.43
CA GLU A 469 -27.06 -0.11 -17.45
C GLU A 469 -26.24 0.85 -16.58
N ALA A 470 -24.90 0.86 -16.73
CA ALA A 470 -24.04 1.73 -15.95
C ALA A 470 -24.24 3.20 -16.34
N LYS A 471 -24.23 4.07 -15.33
CA LYS A 471 -24.23 5.51 -15.57
C LYS A 471 -22.84 5.96 -16.01
N LEU A 472 -22.70 6.33 -17.27
CA LEU A 472 -21.45 6.80 -17.86
C LEU A 472 -21.28 8.30 -17.62
N VAL A 473 -20.16 8.70 -17.05
CA VAL A 473 -19.83 10.10 -16.72
C VAL A 473 -18.66 10.55 -17.60
N PRO A 474 -18.90 11.44 -18.59
CA PRO A 474 -17.87 11.89 -19.51
C PRO A 474 -16.83 12.76 -18.80
N ILE A 475 -15.56 12.47 -19.05
CA ILE A 475 -14.40 13.24 -18.59
C ILE A 475 -13.80 13.94 -19.82
N TRP A 476 -13.91 15.27 -19.85
CA TRP A 476 -13.63 16.06 -21.05
C TRP A 476 -12.13 16.26 -21.32
N ASP A 477 -11.34 16.35 -20.24
CA ASP A 477 -9.90 16.58 -20.34
C ASP A 477 -9.14 16.00 -19.14
N MET A 478 -7.82 16.06 -19.21
CA MET A 478 -6.93 15.58 -18.16
C MET A 478 -7.00 16.41 -16.88
N ALA A 479 -7.32 17.72 -16.97
CA ALA A 479 -7.45 18.57 -15.78
C ALA A 479 -8.68 18.16 -14.98
N HIS A 480 -9.82 17.93 -15.64
CA HIS A 480 -11.04 17.42 -15.03
C HIS A 480 -10.81 16.04 -14.35
N ARG A 481 -10.10 15.12 -15.03
CA ARG A 481 -9.73 13.84 -14.42
C ARG A 481 -8.88 13.99 -13.17
N ASN A 482 -7.88 14.87 -13.22
CA ASN A 482 -7.00 15.15 -12.07
C ASN A 482 -7.79 15.72 -10.89
N GLU A 483 -8.71 16.64 -11.15
CA GLU A 483 -9.59 17.20 -10.13
C GLU A 483 -10.48 16.13 -9.50
N MET A 484 -11.06 15.25 -10.32
CA MET A 484 -11.87 14.13 -9.85
C MET A 484 -11.06 13.19 -8.95
N LEU A 485 -9.85 12.80 -9.33
CA LEU A 485 -8.98 11.93 -8.52
C LEU A 485 -8.52 12.64 -7.25
N ALA A 486 -8.13 13.91 -7.33
CA ALA A 486 -7.72 14.71 -6.17
C ALA A 486 -8.86 14.88 -5.15
N SER A 487 -10.09 15.05 -5.61
CA SER A 487 -11.30 15.14 -4.76
C SER A 487 -11.78 13.80 -4.19
N GLY A 488 -11.08 12.68 -4.51
CA GLY A 488 -11.45 11.33 -4.10
C GLY A 488 -12.55 10.71 -4.97
N ALA A 489 -12.72 11.16 -6.21
CA ALA A 489 -13.70 10.67 -7.19
C ALA A 489 -15.13 10.59 -6.62
N LYS A 490 -15.59 11.65 -5.95
CA LYS A 490 -16.91 11.71 -5.34
C LYS A 490 -17.99 11.48 -6.41
N GLY A 491 -18.87 10.52 -6.17
CA GLY A 491 -19.98 10.18 -7.08
C GLY A 491 -19.57 9.35 -8.29
N ILE A 492 -18.33 8.83 -8.35
CA ILE A 492 -17.87 7.90 -9.38
C ILE A 492 -17.30 6.67 -8.69
N ASP A 493 -17.64 5.48 -9.20
CA ASP A 493 -17.20 4.21 -8.66
C ASP A 493 -15.88 3.76 -9.27
N ALA A 494 -15.69 3.97 -10.58
CA ALA A 494 -14.46 3.67 -11.29
C ALA A 494 -14.23 4.67 -12.43
N ILE A 495 -12.97 4.87 -12.82
CA ILE A 495 -12.59 5.57 -14.05
C ILE A 495 -12.00 4.54 -15.01
N ALA A 496 -12.64 4.38 -16.16
CA ALA A 496 -12.15 3.50 -17.22
C ALA A 496 -11.05 4.20 -18.03
N ASP A 497 -9.90 3.55 -18.12
CA ASP A 497 -8.76 4.01 -18.91
C ASP A 497 -7.93 2.79 -19.34
N ARG A 498 -6.84 3.00 -20.07
CA ARG A 498 -5.84 1.97 -20.33
C ARG A 498 -5.15 1.58 -19.02
N ALA A 499 -4.82 0.31 -18.87
CA ALA A 499 -4.21 -0.22 -17.65
C ALA A 499 -2.92 0.53 -17.26
N GLU A 500 -2.07 0.87 -18.23
CA GLU A 500 -0.81 1.59 -18.03
C GLU A 500 -1.05 3.05 -17.55
N ALA A 501 -2.02 3.72 -18.17
CA ALA A 501 -2.41 5.07 -17.73
C ALA A 501 -3.00 5.02 -16.32
N GLY A 502 -3.88 4.06 -16.04
CA GLY A 502 -4.41 3.80 -14.70
C GLY A 502 -3.33 3.53 -13.69
N ALA A 503 -2.33 2.71 -14.02
CA ALA A 503 -1.19 2.43 -13.14
C ALA A 503 -0.37 3.69 -12.81
N ALA A 504 -0.08 4.54 -13.81
CA ALA A 504 0.61 5.81 -13.58
C ALA A 504 -0.20 6.75 -12.66
N TRP A 505 -1.53 6.77 -12.82
CA TRP A 505 -2.42 7.57 -11.96
C TRP A 505 -2.45 7.07 -10.51
N THR A 506 -2.36 5.76 -10.27
CA THR A 506 -2.31 5.22 -8.91
C THR A 506 -0.99 5.57 -8.19
N VAL A 507 0.09 5.79 -8.93
CA VAL A 507 1.33 6.36 -8.36
C VAL A 507 1.14 7.82 -7.93
N LEU A 508 0.43 8.62 -8.71
CA LEU A 508 0.15 10.02 -8.37
C LEU A 508 -0.93 10.15 -7.27
N TYR A 509 -1.89 9.22 -7.23
CA TYR A 509 -3.02 9.21 -6.30
C TYR A 509 -3.12 7.87 -5.57
N PRO A 510 -2.33 7.64 -4.50
CA PRO A 510 -2.17 6.34 -3.84
C PRO A 510 -3.42 5.78 -3.14
N LYS A 511 -4.52 6.56 -3.08
CA LYS A 511 -5.83 6.08 -2.61
C LYS A 511 -6.60 5.23 -3.63
N PHE A 512 -6.08 5.16 -4.85
CA PHE A 512 -6.67 4.42 -5.95
C PHE A 512 -5.78 3.26 -6.37
N SER A 513 -6.40 2.22 -6.89
CA SER A 513 -5.76 1.09 -7.56
C SER A 513 -6.29 0.93 -8.96
N VAL A 514 -5.48 0.43 -9.87
CA VAL A 514 -5.95 -0.02 -11.18
C VAL A 514 -6.28 -1.50 -11.11
N VAL A 515 -7.44 -1.86 -11.63
CA VAL A 515 -7.89 -3.26 -11.77
C VAL A 515 -8.12 -3.53 -13.25
N VAL A 516 -7.62 -4.65 -13.74
CA VAL A 516 -7.93 -5.19 -15.07
C VAL A 516 -8.93 -6.32 -14.88
N PRO A 517 -10.24 -6.07 -15.12
CA PRO A 517 -11.27 -7.08 -14.89
C PRO A 517 -11.09 -8.29 -15.82
N GLN A 518 -11.39 -9.48 -15.32
CA GLN A 518 -11.29 -10.71 -16.10
C GLN A 518 -12.62 -11.09 -16.75
N PRO A 519 -12.60 -11.67 -17.97
CA PRO A 519 -11.44 -11.83 -18.85
C PRO A 519 -10.90 -10.48 -19.33
N ALA A 520 -9.56 -10.36 -19.42
CA ALA A 520 -8.92 -9.10 -19.79
C ALA A 520 -9.27 -8.69 -21.23
N LEU A 521 -9.80 -7.49 -21.39
CA LEU A 521 -10.14 -6.92 -22.71
C LEU A 521 -8.92 -6.19 -23.27
N SER A 522 -8.36 -6.72 -24.35
CA SER A 522 -7.17 -6.16 -25.00
C SER A 522 -7.52 -4.98 -25.91
N ILE A 523 -6.67 -3.97 -25.89
CA ILE A 523 -6.80 -2.74 -26.67
C ILE A 523 -5.50 -2.52 -27.45
N PRO A 524 -5.50 -2.69 -28.78
CA PRO A 524 -4.31 -2.36 -29.58
C PRO A 524 -4.14 -0.84 -29.66
N ILE A 525 -2.92 -0.38 -29.33
CA ILE A 525 -2.54 1.03 -29.36
C ILE A 525 -1.76 1.34 -30.62
N THR A 526 -2.13 2.42 -31.28
CA THR A 526 -1.65 2.82 -32.60
C THR A 526 -1.31 4.30 -32.66
N TYR A 527 -0.70 4.70 -33.76
CA TYR A 527 -0.56 6.09 -34.18
C TYR A 527 -1.44 6.38 -35.41
N ALA A 528 -1.55 7.64 -35.77
CA ALA A 528 -2.37 8.02 -36.90
C ALA A 528 -1.70 9.08 -37.78
N VAL A 529 -2.04 9.05 -39.07
CA VAL A 529 -1.70 10.08 -40.04
C VAL A 529 -2.97 10.58 -40.73
N ALA A 530 -2.86 11.66 -41.50
CA ALA A 530 -4.01 12.18 -42.23
C ALA A 530 -4.61 11.13 -43.16
N ARG A 531 -5.94 11.12 -43.25
CA ARG A 531 -6.67 10.20 -44.12
C ARG A 531 -6.24 10.39 -45.60
N GLY A 532 -5.93 9.28 -46.24
CA GLY A 532 -5.45 9.27 -47.63
C GLY A 532 -3.95 9.52 -47.82
N ASN A 533 -3.18 9.75 -46.73
CA ASN A 533 -1.73 9.88 -46.79
C ASN A 533 -1.06 8.49 -46.68
N SER A 534 -1.27 7.64 -47.66
CA SER A 534 -0.75 6.26 -47.68
C SER A 534 0.76 6.19 -47.71
N ASP A 535 1.43 7.11 -48.40
CA ASP A 535 2.90 7.18 -48.50
C ASP A 535 3.56 7.32 -47.08
N LEU A 536 3.04 8.24 -46.27
CA LEU A 536 3.48 8.42 -44.90
C LEU A 536 3.09 7.24 -44.01
N LEU A 537 1.88 6.71 -44.15
CA LEU A 537 1.39 5.56 -43.41
C LEU A 537 2.29 4.34 -43.62
N ASP A 538 2.62 4.02 -44.88
CA ASP A 538 3.49 2.89 -45.22
C ASP A 538 4.89 3.06 -44.68
N ALA A 539 5.44 4.29 -44.73
CA ALA A 539 6.75 4.58 -44.17
C ALA A 539 6.80 4.43 -42.64
N VAL A 540 5.74 4.89 -41.93
CA VAL A 540 5.62 4.75 -40.46
C VAL A 540 5.38 3.29 -40.09
N ASN A 541 4.55 2.55 -40.80
CA ASN A 541 4.30 1.12 -40.58
C ASN A 541 5.58 0.30 -40.74
N ALA A 542 6.32 0.53 -41.82
CA ALA A 542 7.59 -0.16 -42.06
C ALA A 542 8.61 0.13 -40.92
N TRP A 543 8.65 1.37 -40.43
CA TRP A 543 9.48 1.73 -39.29
C TRP A 543 9.04 1.04 -38.00
N LEU A 544 7.73 1.03 -37.67
CA LEU A 544 7.19 0.38 -36.48
C LEU A 544 7.48 -1.12 -36.47
N ILE A 545 7.28 -1.81 -37.61
CA ILE A 545 7.59 -3.23 -37.77
C ILE A 545 9.09 -3.48 -37.52
N ALA A 546 9.96 -2.62 -38.03
CA ALA A 546 11.39 -2.74 -37.83
C ALA A 546 11.80 -2.49 -36.37
N GLU A 547 11.22 -1.50 -35.66
CA GLU A 547 11.50 -1.24 -34.25
C GLU A 547 10.97 -2.37 -33.36
N LYS A 548 9.82 -2.97 -33.69
CA LYS A 548 9.29 -4.14 -32.99
C LYS A 548 10.18 -5.36 -33.18
N ALA A 549 10.65 -5.62 -34.39
CA ALA A 549 11.57 -6.72 -34.67
C ALA A 549 12.93 -6.59 -33.97
N ARG A 550 13.35 -5.36 -33.64
CA ARG A 550 14.58 -5.09 -32.86
C ARG A 550 14.37 -5.18 -31.35
N GLY A 551 13.16 -5.36 -30.86
CA GLY A 551 12.83 -5.32 -29.43
C GLY A 551 12.85 -3.90 -28.82
N THR A 552 12.94 -2.85 -29.66
CA THR A 552 12.99 -1.46 -29.17
C THR A 552 11.68 -1.08 -28.47
N ILE A 553 10.54 -1.46 -29.07
CA ILE A 553 9.22 -1.15 -28.49
C ILE A 553 9.07 -1.85 -27.13
N ASP A 554 9.47 -3.11 -27.01
CA ASP A 554 9.38 -3.88 -25.75
C ASP A 554 10.29 -3.27 -24.67
N SER A 555 11.51 -2.87 -25.04
CA SER A 555 12.43 -2.19 -24.10
C SER A 555 11.88 -0.84 -23.62
N LEU A 556 11.26 -0.05 -24.51
CA LEU A 556 10.63 1.21 -24.12
C LEU A 556 9.37 1.00 -23.29
N TYR A 557 8.60 -0.04 -23.58
CA TYR A 557 7.45 -0.43 -22.78
C TYR A 557 7.87 -0.80 -21.36
N ASP A 558 8.92 -1.61 -21.23
CA ASP A 558 9.50 -1.97 -19.93
C ASP A 558 9.97 -0.72 -19.15
N TYR A 559 10.65 0.19 -19.84
CA TYR A 559 11.16 1.42 -19.23
C TYR A 559 10.03 2.37 -18.78
N TRP A 560 9.08 2.71 -19.67
CA TRP A 560 8.07 3.74 -19.42
C TRP A 560 6.82 3.21 -18.72
N MET A 561 6.38 1.98 -19.06
CA MET A 561 5.11 1.42 -18.60
C MET A 561 5.29 0.50 -17.38
N LEU A 562 6.32 -0.35 -17.37
CA LEU A 562 6.58 -1.29 -16.27
C LEU A 562 7.52 -0.72 -15.20
N GLY A 563 7.89 0.55 -15.32
CA GLY A 563 8.67 1.25 -14.30
C GLY A 563 10.17 0.92 -14.33
N GLY A 564 10.70 0.41 -15.44
CA GLY A 564 12.14 0.21 -15.63
C GLY A 564 12.95 1.49 -15.40
N ALA A 565 12.34 2.66 -15.72
CA ALA A 565 12.91 3.98 -15.45
C ALA A 565 13.08 4.32 -13.97
N ALA A 566 12.27 3.70 -13.10
CA ALA A 566 12.33 3.90 -11.65
C ALA A 566 13.45 3.06 -10.99
N LYS A 567 13.98 2.08 -11.70
CA LYS A 567 15.17 1.34 -11.29
C LYS A 567 16.38 2.27 -11.47
N THR A 568 16.54 3.24 -10.58
CA THR A 568 17.86 3.83 -10.37
C THR A 568 18.83 2.67 -10.14
N GLU A 569 20.02 2.73 -10.74
CA GLU A 569 21.13 1.87 -10.41
C GLU A 569 21.49 2.07 -8.93
N SER A 570 20.68 1.50 -8.03
CA SER A 570 21.19 1.17 -6.71
C SER A 570 22.33 0.18 -7.00
N PRO A 571 23.55 0.43 -6.49
CA PRO A 571 24.60 -0.56 -6.59
C PRO A 571 24.00 -1.87 -6.12
N SER A 572 24.05 -2.88 -6.96
CA SER A 572 23.44 -4.19 -6.69
C SER A 572 23.86 -4.62 -5.30
N ARG A 573 22.91 -4.67 -4.36
CA ARG A 573 23.21 -5.07 -2.99
C ARG A 573 23.90 -6.42 -3.05
N TRP A 574 25.02 -6.52 -2.34
CA TRP A 574 25.71 -7.80 -2.17
C TRP A 574 24.71 -8.83 -1.63
N SER A 575 24.56 -9.91 -2.37
CA SER A 575 23.66 -10.99 -2.04
C SER A 575 24.43 -12.30 -2.04
N ILE A 576 24.34 -13.05 -0.95
CA ILE A 576 24.95 -14.39 -0.86
C ILE A 576 24.46 -15.28 -2.00
N ILE A 577 23.18 -15.17 -2.38
CA ILE A 577 22.57 -16.01 -3.41
C ILE A 577 23.12 -15.68 -4.80
N ARG A 578 23.29 -14.39 -5.12
CA ARG A 578 23.81 -13.94 -6.41
C ARG A 578 25.35 -13.93 -6.43
N ASP A 579 25.97 -13.26 -5.43
CA ASP A 579 27.40 -12.91 -5.50
C ASP A 579 28.32 -14.03 -4.98
N VAL A 580 27.78 -14.99 -4.20
CA VAL A 580 28.54 -16.13 -3.67
C VAL A 580 28.08 -17.45 -4.27
N LEU A 581 26.78 -17.67 -4.38
CA LEU A 581 26.22 -18.95 -4.84
C LEU A 581 25.90 -18.98 -6.34
N GLY A 582 25.80 -17.81 -7.01
CA GLY A 582 25.51 -17.72 -8.43
C GLY A 582 24.17 -18.35 -8.85
N TRP A 583 23.17 -18.36 -7.97
CA TRP A 583 21.88 -19.02 -8.24
C TRP A 583 20.86 -18.10 -8.92
N VAL A 584 21.11 -16.80 -8.94
CA VAL A 584 20.25 -15.79 -9.58
C VAL A 584 21.15 -14.71 -10.16
N ASP A 585 20.90 -14.27 -11.43
CA ASP A 585 21.60 -13.17 -12.12
C ASP A 585 21.21 -11.78 -11.56
#